data_e00d94a836a9f6ee506486525a5d87cb
#
_entry.id   e00d94a836a9f6ee506486525a5d87cb
#
_cell.length_a   1.000
_cell.length_b   1.000
_cell.length_c   1.000
_cell.angle_alpha   90.00
_cell.angle_beta   90.00
_cell.angle_gamma   90.00
#
_symmetry.space_group_name_H-M   'P 1'
#
loop_
_entity.id
_entity.type
_entity.pdbx_description
1 polymer ?
#
loop_
_entity_poly.entity_id
_entity_poly.type
_entity_poly.pdbx_seq_one_letter_code
_entity_poly.pdbx_strand_id
1 'polypeptide(L)'
;MVVGASGEAAAEATTFPRQLFQHARLRSGEPAMREKDLGIWQTWSWSGVADRVRALACGLAALGCRRGDRVAVIGDNRPHLYMTLAATQCLGGIPVPLYQDAVADEVRYVLEDAEVGLVVAENQEQVDKLL
;
A
#
# COMPACT_ATOMS: atom_id res chain seq x y z
N MET A 1 -24.36 -27.34 11.30
CA MET A 1 -25.13 -26.53 12.26
C MET A 1 -24.68 -25.09 12.12
N VAL A 2 -25.50 -24.25 11.53
CA VAL A 2 -25.23 -22.83 11.36
C VAL A 2 -25.80 -22.15 12.60
N VAL A 3 -24.93 -21.64 13.49
CA VAL A 3 -25.38 -20.79 14.61
C VAL A 3 -25.51 -19.39 14.04
N GLY A 4 -26.75 -18.95 13.85
CA GLY A 4 -27.05 -17.59 13.47
C GLY A 4 -26.67 -16.67 14.64
N ALA A 5 -25.69 -15.78 14.43
CA ALA A 5 -25.41 -14.67 15.33
C ALA A 5 -26.58 -13.70 15.22
N SER A 6 -27.37 -13.66 16.28
CA SER A 6 -28.44 -12.67 16.46
C SER A 6 -27.82 -11.29 16.74
N GLY A 7 -28.10 -10.30 15.88
CA GLY A 7 -28.27 -8.94 16.32
C GLY A 7 -27.03 -8.08 16.53
N GLU A 8 -25.90 -8.33 15.88
CA GLU A 8 -24.92 -7.26 15.65
C GLU A 8 -25.37 -6.47 14.42
N ALA A 9 -25.57 -5.17 14.59
CA ALA A 9 -25.76 -4.26 13.47
C ALA A 9 -24.63 -4.53 12.47
N ALA A 10 -24.96 -4.85 11.21
CA ALA A 10 -23.98 -5.11 10.17
C ALA A 10 -22.95 -3.99 10.18
N ALA A 11 -21.68 -4.32 10.45
CA ALA A 11 -20.61 -3.33 10.47
C ALA A 11 -20.66 -2.60 9.13
N GLU A 12 -20.77 -1.26 9.17
CA GLU A 12 -20.84 -0.44 7.97
C GLU A 12 -19.65 -0.78 7.07
N ALA A 13 -19.92 -1.09 5.80
CA ALA A 13 -18.90 -1.47 4.84
C ALA A 13 -17.81 -0.38 4.79
N THR A 14 -16.57 -0.75 5.11
CA THR A 14 -15.43 0.17 5.20
C THR A 14 -14.31 -0.28 4.27
N THR A 15 -13.33 0.59 4.04
CA THR A 15 -12.15 0.33 3.24
C THR A 15 -10.88 0.32 4.10
N PHE A 16 -9.82 -0.34 3.64
CA PHE A 16 -8.54 -0.32 4.35
C PHE A 16 -8.03 1.10 4.65
N PRO A 17 -8.05 2.06 3.71
CA PRO A 17 -7.68 3.44 4.01
C PRO A 17 -8.54 4.08 5.12
N ARG A 18 -9.85 3.87 5.10
CA ARG A 18 -10.73 4.40 6.16
C ARG A 18 -10.38 3.83 7.51
N GLN A 19 -10.13 2.52 7.61
CA GLN A 19 -9.70 1.87 8.85
C GLN A 19 -8.34 2.41 9.33
N LEU A 20 -7.38 2.57 8.43
CA LEU A 20 -6.08 3.13 8.75
C LEU A 20 -6.21 4.53 9.38
N PHE A 21 -6.97 5.43 8.77
CA PHE A 21 -7.19 6.77 9.30
C PHE A 21 -8.02 6.78 10.59
N GLN A 22 -8.94 5.82 10.77
CA GLN A 22 -9.65 5.64 12.02
C GLN A 22 -8.68 5.25 13.14
N HIS A 23 -7.80 4.28 12.91
CA HIS A 23 -6.77 3.90 13.88
C HIS A 23 -5.81 5.04 14.19
N ALA A 24 -5.44 5.83 13.19
CA ALA A 24 -4.61 7.02 13.41
C ALA A 24 -5.26 8.05 14.35
N ARG A 25 -6.59 8.14 14.35
CA ARG A 25 -7.33 9.00 15.30
C ARG A 25 -7.46 8.38 16.69
N LEU A 26 -7.78 7.09 16.77
CA LEU A 26 -8.10 6.41 18.02
C LEU A 26 -6.85 5.92 18.78
N ARG A 27 -5.77 5.59 18.06
CA ARG A 27 -4.55 4.97 18.57
C ARG A 27 -3.29 5.67 18.04
N SER A 28 -3.34 6.98 17.93
CA SER A 28 -2.36 7.84 17.25
C SER A 28 -0.91 7.46 17.54
N GLY A 29 -0.54 7.34 18.81
CA GLY A 29 0.83 7.06 19.26
C GLY A 29 1.19 5.58 19.36
N GLU A 30 0.24 4.66 19.17
CA GLU A 30 0.53 3.23 19.27
C GLU A 30 1.30 2.74 18.03
N PRO A 31 2.13 1.67 18.18
CA PRO A 31 2.83 1.06 17.07
C PRO A 31 1.86 0.48 16.04
N ALA A 32 2.00 0.88 14.79
CA ALA A 32 1.27 0.34 13.64
C ALA A 32 2.13 -0.66 12.85
N MET A 33 3.40 -0.30 12.61
CA MET A 33 4.33 -1.12 11.86
C MET A 33 5.71 -1.07 12.51
N ARG A 34 6.48 -2.13 12.33
CA ARG A 34 7.87 -2.20 12.75
C ARG A 34 8.72 -2.85 11.67
N GLU A 35 9.92 -2.35 11.52
CA GLU A 35 10.94 -2.97 10.69
C GLU A 35 12.27 -2.98 11.42
N LYS A 36 13.14 -3.91 11.06
CA LYS A 36 14.51 -3.93 11.58
C LYS A 36 15.44 -3.44 10.47
N ASP A 37 16.03 -2.28 10.68
CA ASP A 37 16.98 -1.70 9.75
C ASP A 37 18.34 -1.54 10.42
N LEU A 38 19.40 -2.03 9.78
CA LEU A 38 20.77 -2.06 10.31
C LEU A 38 20.86 -2.57 11.76
N GLY A 39 20.06 -3.59 12.10
CA GLY A 39 20.03 -4.16 13.44
C GLY A 39 19.19 -3.41 14.46
N ILE A 40 18.64 -2.26 14.12
CA ILE A 40 17.83 -1.39 14.99
C ILE A 40 16.37 -1.48 14.62
N TRP A 41 15.49 -1.67 15.61
CA TRP A 41 14.04 -1.64 15.40
C TRP A 41 13.56 -0.22 15.17
N GLN A 42 13.01 0.02 13.98
CA GLN A 42 12.26 1.22 13.63
C GLN A 42 10.77 0.97 13.88
N THR A 43 10.11 1.91 14.51
CA THR A 43 8.67 1.81 14.82
C THR A 43 7.93 2.98 14.19
N TRP A 44 6.89 2.65 13.45
CA TRP A 44 5.96 3.61 12.87
C TRP A 44 4.68 3.63 13.69
N SER A 45 4.30 4.78 14.22
CA SER A 45 3.00 4.95 14.89
C SER A 45 1.86 4.99 13.87
N TRP A 46 0.63 4.79 14.33
CA TRP A 46 -0.55 4.92 13.47
C TRP A 46 -0.65 6.30 12.82
N SER A 47 -0.39 7.38 13.57
CA SER A 47 -0.37 8.73 13.00
C SER A 47 0.76 8.90 11.99
N GLY A 48 1.95 8.41 12.28
CA GLY A 48 3.10 8.46 11.36
C GLY A 48 2.84 7.72 10.04
N VAL A 49 2.23 6.53 10.11
CA VAL A 49 1.81 5.80 8.92
C VAL A 49 0.76 6.58 8.13
N ALA A 50 -0.25 7.12 8.79
CA ALA A 50 -1.31 7.89 8.12
C ALA A 50 -0.76 9.14 7.42
N ASP A 51 0.19 9.85 8.04
CA ASP A 51 0.82 11.03 7.44
C ASP A 51 1.64 10.66 6.20
N ARG A 52 2.38 9.55 6.25
CA ARG A 52 3.13 9.05 5.09
C ARG A 52 2.20 8.60 3.97
N VAL A 53 1.14 7.85 4.29
CA VAL A 53 0.15 7.42 3.30
C VAL A 53 -0.51 8.62 2.62
N ARG A 54 -0.85 9.66 3.39
CA ARG A 54 -1.41 10.91 2.84
C ARG A 54 -0.44 11.61 1.89
N ALA A 55 0.83 11.73 2.30
CA ALA A 55 1.85 12.36 1.45
C ALA A 55 2.08 11.57 0.15
N LEU A 56 2.17 10.24 0.24
CA LEU A 56 2.29 9.36 -0.93
C LEU A 56 1.06 9.48 -1.86
N ALA A 57 -0.14 9.48 -1.31
CA ALA A 57 -1.37 9.64 -2.09
C ALA A 57 -1.39 11.00 -2.84
N CYS A 58 -1.00 12.09 -2.18
CA CYS A 58 -0.86 13.40 -2.82
C CYS A 58 0.18 13.37 -3.95
N GLY A 59 1.32 12.70 -3.74
CA GLY A 59 2.35 12.53 -4.78
C GLY A 59 1.85 11.73 -5.98
N LEU A 60 1.18 10.60 -5.75
CA LEU A 60 0.58 9.80 -6.82
C LEU A 60 -0.49 10.57 -7.59
N ALA A 61 -1.33 11.35 -6.90
CA ALA A 61 -2.32 12.22 -7.54
C ALA A 61 -1.67 13.30 -8.40
N ALA A 62 -0.57 13.91 -7.95
CA ALA A 62 0.20 14.89 -8.70
C ALA A 62 0.83 14.29 -9.97
N LEU A 63 1.18 12.99 -9.94
CA LEU A 63 1.65 12.23 -11.11
C LEU A 63 0.50 11.77 -12.03
N GLY A 64 -0.73 12.13 -11.73
CA GLY A 64 -1.90 11.85 -12.57
C GLY A 64 -2.65 10.57 -12.23
N CYS A 65 -2.33 9.89 -11.13
CA CYS A 65 -3.06 8.70 -10.68
C CYS A 65 -4.51 9.05 -10.34
N ARG A 66 -5.45 8.32 -10.90
CA ARG A 66 -6.89 8.51 -10.75
C ARG A 66 -7.58 7.24 -10.27
N ARG A 67 -8.84 7.37 -9.89
CA ARG A 67 -9.69 6.24 -9.54
C ARG A 67 -9.71 5.20 -10.67
N GLY A 68 -9.45 3.94 -10.32
CA GLY A 68 -9.42 2.82 -11.25
C GLY A 68 -8.07 2.56 -11.91
N ASP A 69 -7.11 3.51 -11.79
CA ASP A 69 -5.77 3.30 -12.31
C ASP A 69 -5.05 2.20 -11.56
N ARG A 70 -4.25 1.43 -12.27
CA ARG A 70 -3.42 0.36 -11.72
C ARG A 70 -2.02 0.89 -11.47
N VAL A 71 -1.58 0.77 -10.22
CA VAL A 71 -0.26 1.19 -9.77
C VAL A 71 0.52 -0.02 -9.32
N ALA A 72 1.57 -0.39 -10.05
CA ALA A 72 2.46 -1.45 -9.61
C ALA A 72 3.37 -0.96 -8.49
N VAL A 73 3.64 -1.83 -7.54
CA VAL A 73 4.57 -1.56 -6.43
C VAL A 73 5.54 -2.72 -6.33
N ILE A 74 6.83 -2.43 -6.51
CA ILE A 74 7.89 -3.43 -6.49
C ILE A 74 8.97 -3.05 -5.48
N GLY A 75 9.26 -3.95 -4.55
CA GLY A 75 10.25 -3.74 -3.50
C GLY A 75 10.16 -4.80 -2.41
N ASP A 76 11.00 -4.65 -1.42
CA ASP A 76 11.05 -5.50 -0.24
C ASP A 76 9.78 -5.40 0.61
N ASN A 77 9.53 -6.44 1.39
CA ASN A 77 8.43 -6.51 2.34
C ASN A 77 8.69 -5.58 3.55
N ARG A 78 8.66 -4.27 3.30
CA ARG A 78 8.92 -3.19 4.25
C ARG A 78 7.70 -2.28 4.43
N PRO A 79 7.63 -1.47 5.49
CA PRO A 79 6.51 -0.56 5.73
C PRO A 79 6.16 0.35 4.55
N HIS A 80 7.15 0.84 3.81
CA HIS A 80 6.93 1.71 2.64
C HIS A 80 6.16 1.03 1.51
N LEU A 81 6.35 -0.29 1.30
CA LEU A 81 5.55 -1.05 0.35
C LEU A 81 4.07 -0.97 0.72
N TYR A 82 3.73 -1.29 1.97
CA TYR A 82 2.33 -1.27 2.46
C TYR A 82 1.73 0.13 2.47
N MET A 83 2.52 1.15 2.83
CA MET A 83 2.09 2.54 2.78
C MET A 83 1.76 2.97 1.35
N THR A 84 2.53 2.51 0.36
CA THR A 84 2.28 2.79 -1.06
C THR A 84 1.02 2.09 -1.56
N LEU A 85 0.79 0.82 -1.16
CA LEU A 85 -0.46 0.12 -1.46
C LEU A 85 -1.67 0.88 -0.89
N ALA A 86 -1.60 1.29 0.37
CA ALA A 86 -2.66 2.06 1.03
C ALA A 86 -2.87 3.43 0.37
N ALA A 87 -1.80 4.12 -0.03
CA ALA A 87 -1.87 5.40 -0.73
C ALA A 87 -2.59 5.27 -2.08
N THR A 88 -2.28 4.22 -2.85
CA THR A 88 -2.98 3.91 -4.09
C THR A 88 -4.48 3.72 -3.86
N GLN A 89 -4.84 2.95 -2.83
CA GLN A 89 -6.23 2.72 -2.46
C GLN A 89 -6.94 3.98 -1.97
N CYS A 90 -6.24 4.93 -1.35
CA CYS A 90 -6.80 6.23 -0.96
C CYS A 90 -7.35 7.00 -2.17
N LEU A 91 -6.74 6.84 -3.34
CA LEU A 91 -7.17 7.47 -4.60
C LEU A 91 -8.23 6.65 -5.34
N GLY A 92 -8.64 5.50 -4.80
CA GLY A 92 -9.47 4.54 -5.50
C GLY A 92 -8.74 3.80 -6.62
N GLY A 93 -7.42 3.84 -6.63
CA GLY A 93 -6.58 3.07 -7.53
C GLY A 93 -6.48 1.60 -7.09
N ILE A 94 -5.95 0.78 -7.97
CA ILE A 94 -5.78 -0.66 -7.78
C ILE A 94 -4.29 -0.95 -7.64
N PRO A 95 -3.79 -1.27 -6.43
CA PRO A 95 -2.40 -1.63 -6.26
C PRO A 95 -2.11 -3.01 -6.83
N VAL A 96 -1.00 -3.14 -7.55
CA VAL A 96 -0.50 -4.38 -8.16
C VAL A 96 0.88 -4.67 -7.54
N PRO A 97 0.95 -5.41 -6.43
CA PRO A 97 2.23 -5.74 -5.82
C PRO A 97 2.99 -6.77 -6.68
N LEU A 98 4.29 -6.54 -6.85
CA LEU A 98 5.20 -7.41 -7.57
C LEU A 98 6.29 -7.93 -6.64
N TYR A 99 6.72 -9.17 -6.87
CA TYR A 99 7.87 -9.72 -6.17
C TYR A 99 9.16 -9.06 -6.65
N GLN A 100 9.99 -8.63 -5.70
CA GLN A 100 11.30 -8.05 -5.99
C GLN A 100 12.24 -9.03 -6.72
N ASP A 101 12.09 -10.34 -6.49
CA ASP A 101 12.91 -11.39 -7.10
C ASP A 101 12.45 -11.76 -8.53
N ALA A 102 11.34 -11.20 -9.00
CA ALA A 102 10.85 -11.42 -10.34
C ALA A 102 11.88 -10.91 -11.38
N VAL A 103 12.10 -11.69 -12.43
CA VAL A 103 12.95 -11.29 -13.53
C VAL A 103 12.23 -10.29 -14.45
N ALA A 104 12.99 -9.53 -15.25
CA ALA A 104 12.45 -8.45 -16.07
C ALA A 104 11.30 -8.89 -17.00
N ASP A 105 11.38 -10.09 -17.58
CA ASP A 105 10.33 -10.60 -18.47
C ASP A 105 9.02 -10.90 -17.72
N GLU A 106 9.10 -11.41 -16.49
CA GLU A 106 7.94 -11.63 -15.64
C GLU A 106 7.31 -10.30 -15.22
N VAL A 107 8.13 -9.33 -14.82
CA VAL A 107 7.68 -7.98 -14.48
C VAL A 107 6.96 -7.35 -15.66
N ARG A 108 7.57 -7.40 -16.85
CA ARG A 108 6.96 -6.88 -18.09
C ARG A 108 5.61 -7.52 -18.36
N TYR A 109 5.53 -8.86 -18.29
CA TYR A 109 4.29 -9.57 -18.51
C TYR A 109 3.16 -9.09 -17.57
N VAL A 110 3.44 -8.98 -16.26
CA VAL A 110 2.44 -8.51 -15.29
C VAL A 110 2.02 -7.07 -15.54
N LEU A 111 2.97 -6.19 -15.89
CA LEU A 111 2.66 -4.78 -16.17
C LEU A 111 1.76 -4.62 -17.39
N GLU A 112 2.02 -5.41 -18.45
CA GLU A 112 1.21 -5.41 -19.67
C GLU A 112 -0.18 -6.03 -19.42
N ASP A 113 -0.24 -7.20 -18.80
CA ASP A 113 -1.51 -7.92 -18.52
C ASP A 113 -2.42 -7.11 -17.59
N ALA A 114 -1.86 -6.51 -16.56
CA ALA A 114 -2.62 -5.65 -15.64
C ALA A 114 -2.85 -4.23 -16.17
N GLU A 115 -2.34 -3.87 -17.35
CA GLU A 115 -2.44 -2.51 -17.94
C GLU A 115 -1.99 -1.43 -16.93
N VAL A 116 -0.82 -1.62 -16.33
CA VAL A 116 -0.28 -0.73 -15.31
C VAL A 116 0.14 0.60 -15.94
N GLY A 117 -0.35 1.70 -15.39
CA GLY A 117 -0.01 3.05 -15.86
C GLY A 117 1.11 3.73 -15.08
N LEU A 118 1.40 3.27 -13.86
CA LEU A 118 2.41 3.87 -12.98
C LEU A 118 3.06 2.79 -12.12
N VAL A 119 4.37 2.90 -11.94
CA VAL A 119 5.14 1.97 -11.11
C VAL A 119 5.86 2.74 -10.01
N VAL A 120 5.78 2.23 -8.79
CA VAL A 120 6.58 2.69 -7.65
C VAL A 120 7.61 1.60 -7.35
N ALA A 121 8.89 1.91 -7.54
CA ALA A 121 10.01 1.01 -7.31
C ALA A 121 10.82 1.45 -6.10
N GLU A 122 11.25 0.51 -5.27
CA GLU A 122 11.98 0.79 -4.03
C GLU A 122 13.39 1.32 -4.28
N ASN A 123 14.08 0.76 -5.28
CA ASN A 123 15.48 1.05 -5.54
C ASN A 123 15.84 0.96 -7.03
N GLN A 124 17.08 1.28 -7.36
CA GLN A 124 17.57 1.31 -8.74
C GLN A 124 17.51 -0.08 -9.41
N GLU A 125 17.79 -1.14 -8.67
CA GLU A 125 17.72 -2.52 -9.22
C GLU A 125 16.31 -2.82 -9.76
N GLN A 126 15.28 -2.42 -9.04
CA GLN A 126 13.90 -2.61 -9.49
C GLN A 126 13.54 -1.69 -10.66
N VAL A 127 14.07 -0.48 -10.68
CA VAL A 127 13.91 0.43 -11.83
C VAL A 127 14.54 -0.16 -13.09
N ASP A 128 15.71 -0.75 -12.99
CA ASP A 128 16.43 -1.33 -14.13
C ASP A 128 15.68 -2.50 -14.79
N LYS A 129 14.82 -3.19 -14.02
CA LYS A 129 13.92 -4.23 -14.57
C LYS A 129 12.75 -3.67 -15.38
N LEU A 130 12.48 -2.37 -15.24
CA LEU A 130 11.35 -1.68 -15.88
C LEU A 130 11.73 -1.01 -17.20
N LEU A 131 13.03 -0.82 -17.45
CA LEU A 131 13.60 -0.17 -18.63
C LEU A 131 14.00 -1.19 -19.69
#